data_26e2cf11a7590640327c5f4b76b96b57
#
_entry.id   26e2cf11a7590640327c5f4b76b96b57
#
_cell.length_a   1.000
_cell.length_b   1.000
_cell.length_c   1.000
_cell.angle_alpha   90.00
_cell.angle_beta   90.00
_cell.angle_gamma   90.00
#
_symmetry.space_group_name_H-M   'P 1'
#
loop_
_entity.id
_entity.type
_entity.pdbx_description
1 polymer ?
#
loop_
_entity_poly.entity_id
_entity_poly.type
_entity_poly.pdbx_seq_one_letter_code
_entity_poly.pdbx_strand_id
1 'polypeptide(L)'
;MEGDFEMMKLYEQIKNYLPANEQEQNDKEQILTFMQANDNCLTRENTVAHFTTSIWTVNKERTKTLMVYHNIYNSWSWIGGHADGEENLGEVALRELQEETGVKNARLVSDEIFSIETLTVDGHIKKGAYVPCHLHFNVTYLAEADEAETLIVKEDENQAVKWFTFDEALEASTEPWMVEHVYKKLIAKSK
;
A
#
# COMPACT_ATOMS: atom_id res chain seq x y z
N MET A 1 7.17 24.93 8.04
CA MET A 1 8.62 24.64 8.12
C MET A 1 8.90 23.14 8.40
N GLU A 2 8.26 22.48 9.37
CA GLU A 2 8.42 21.02 9.52
C GLU A 2 7.76 20.25 8.36
N GLY A 3 6.53 20.56 7.98
CA GLY A 3 5.83 19.92 6.87
C GLY A 3 6.53 20.05 5.51
N ASP A 4 7.10 21.21 5.19
CA ASP A 4 7.86 21.40 3.95
C ASP A 4 9.12 20.51 3.88
N PHE A 5 9.70 20.17 5.03
CA PHE A 5 10.91 19.35 5.11
C PHE A 5 10.60 17.86 4.90
N GLU A 6 9.50 17.36 5.45
CA GLU A 6 9.12 15.94 5.34
C GLU A 6 8.49 15.63 3.97
N MET A 7 7.68 16.52 3.40
CA MET A 7 7.22 16.40 2.01
C MET A 7 8.41 16.38 1.04
N MET A 8 9.45 17.18 1.30
CA MET A 8 10.69 17.14 0.52
C MET A 8 11.39 15.79 0.68
N LYS A 9 11.34 15.17 1.86
CA LYS A 9 11.91 13.85 2.12
C LYS A 9 11.20 12.76 1.31
N LEU A 10 9.86 12.73 1.30
CA LEU A 10 9.08 11.78 0.49
C LEU A 10 9.36 11.96 -1.01
N TYR A 11 9.39 13.23 -1.48
CA TYR A 11 9.73 13.52 -2.87
C TYR A 11 11.13 12.98 -3.25
N GLU A 12 12.15 13.20 -2.42
CA GLU A 12 13.50 12.68 -2.67
C GLU A 12 13.56 11.15 -2.56
N GLN A 13 12.80 10.51 -1.68
CA GLN A 13 12.68 9.04 -1.63
C GLN A 13 12.13 8.49 -2.94
N ILE A 14 11.01 9.05 -3.43
CA ILE A 14 10.41 8.63 -4.72
C ILE A 14 11.36 8.91 -5.89
N LYS A 15 12.00 10.07 -5.91
CA LYS A 15 12.96 10.45 -6.93
C LYS A 15 14.18 9.52 -7.00
N ASN A 16 14.65 9.05 -5.84
CA ASN A 16 15.78 8.14 -5.74
C ASN A 16 15.39 6.66 -5.86
N TYR A 17 14.09 6.34 -5.80
CA TYR A 17 13.61 4.99 -5.99
C TYR A 17 14.03 4.43 -7.36
N LEU A 18 14.53 3.18 -7.37
CA LEU A 18 14.95 2.49 -8.59
C LEU A 18 13.82 1.58 -9.08
N PRO A 19 13.11 1.96 -10.16
CA PRO A 19 12.02 1.17 -10.69
C PRO A 19 12.46 -0.23 -11.13
N ALA A 20 11.67 -1.24 -10.82
CA ALA A 20 11.94 -2.62 -11.19
C ALA A 20 11.53 -2.94 -12.64
N ASN A 21 10.65 -2.13 -13.22
CA ASN A 21 10.12 -2.32 -14.57
C ASN A 21 9.62 -1.00 -15.17
N GLU A 22 9.15 -1.06 -16.43
CA GLU A 22 8.65 0.10 -17.18
C GLU A 22 7.40 0.72 -16.53
N GLN A 23 6.52 -0.09 -15.94
CA GLN A 23 5.35 0.39 -15.22
C GLN A 23 5.76 1.30 -14.06
N GLU A 24 6.62 0.82 -13.15
CA GLU A 24 7.09 1.64 -12.02
C GLU A 24 7.85 2.88 -12.48
N GLN A 25 8.56 2.82 -13.62
CA GLN A 25 9.22 4.01 -14.17
C GLN A 25 8.21 5.08 -14.57
N ASN A 26 7.15 4.69 -15.28
CA ASN A 26 6.11 5.61 -15.71
C ASN A 26 5.27 6.11 -14.53
N ASP A 27 4.93 5.23 -13.58
CA ASP A 27 4.21 5.60 -12.37
C ASP A 27 5.03 6.61 -11.53
N LYS A 28 6.32 6.38 -11.37
CA LYS A 28 7.23 7.30 -10.68
C LYS A 28 7.24 8.69 -11.33
N GLU A 29 7.35 8.78 -12.65
CA GLU A 29 7.36 10.04 -13.38
C GLU A 29 6.04 10.79 -13.22
N GLN A 30 4.92 10.09 -13.27
CA GLN A 30 3.59 10.64 -13.04
C GLN A 30 3.46 11.19 -11.63
N ILE A 31 3.85 10.41 -10.61
CA ILE A 31 3.81 10.80 -9.20
C ILE A 31 4.65 12.05 -8.96
N LEU A 32 5.91 12.07 -9.40
CA LEU A 32 6.79 13.22 -9.22
C LEU A 32 6.26 14.49 -9.89
N THR A 33 5.69 14.36 -11.10
CA THR A 33 5.09 15.47 -11.83
C THR A 33 3.88 16.02 -11.06
N PHE A 34 3.04 15.13 -10.51
CA PHE A 34 1.87 15.53 -9.76
C PHE A 34 2.23 16.22 -8.43
N MET A 35 3.21 15.71 -7.70
CA MET A 35 3.70 16.32 -6.45
C MET A 35 4.21 17.75 -6.65
N GLN A 36 4.87 18.03 -7.77
CA GLN A 36 5.36 19.37 -8.09
C GLN A 36 4.25 20.41 -8.35
N ALA A 37 3.05 19.95 -8.68
CA ALA A 37 1.93 20.81 -9.06
C ALA A 37 0.81 20.86 -8.00
N ASN A 38 0.87 20.01 -6.96
CA ASN A 38 -0.21 19.83 -5.99
C ASN A 38 0.30 19.67 -4.57
N ASP A 39 0.28 20.74 -3.80
CA ASP A 39 0.74 20.73 -2.39
C ASP A 39 -0.17 19.89 -1.47
N ASN A 40 -1.40 19.58 -1.89
CA ASN A 40 -2.38 18.79 -1.13
C ASN A 40 -2.45 17.31 -1.56
N CYS A 41 -1.41 16.79 -2.22
CA CYS A 41 -1.40 15.41 -2.73
C CYS A 41 -1.45 14.33 -1.64
N LEU A 42 -1.11 14.65 -0.39
CA LEU A 42 -1.20 13.73 0.74
C LEU A 42 -2.61 13.62 1.34
N THR A 43 -3.54 14.46 0.93
CA THR A 43 -4.89 14.51 1.51
C THR A 43 -5.96 14.13 0.50
N ARG A 44 -7.06 13.51 0.99
CA ARG A 44 -8.25 13.21 0.17
C ARG A 44 -9.03 14.45 -0.28
N GLU A 45 -8.60 15.65 0.12
CA GLU A 45 -9.10 16.92 -0.44
C GLU A 45 -8.72 17.05 -1.91
N ASN A 46 -7.59 16.45 -2.32
CA ASN A 46 -7.28 16.29 -3.73
C ASN A 46 -8.10 15.14 -4.30
N THR A 47 -9.20 15.49 -4.96
CA THR A 47 -10.15 14.54 -5.53
C THR A 47 -9.72 13.93 -6.87
N VAL A 48 -8.58 14.36 -7.43
CA VAL A 48 -8.02 13.82 -8.68
C VAL A 48 -7.06 12.68 -8.39
N ALA A 49 -6.15 12.91 -7.45
CA ALA A 49 -5.20 11.90 -6.99
C ALA A 49 -4.66 12.25 -5.61
N HIS A 50 -4.41 11.25 -4.79
CA HIS A 50 -3.77 11.43 -3.48
C HIS A 50 -2.98 10.20 -3.07
N PHE A 51 -2.08 10.39 -2.09
CA PHE A 51 -1.22 9.32 -1.63
C PHE A 51 -1.95 8.32 -0.74
N THR A 52 -1.61 7.05 -1.00
CA THR A 52 -1.87 5.91 -0.13
C THR A 52 -0.56 5.19 0.15
N THR A 53 -0.56 4.37 1.17
CA THR A 53 0.55 3.49 1.47
C THR A 53 0.05 2.07 1.66
N SER A 54 0.88 1.11 1.27
CA SER A 54 0.61 -0.30 1.50
C SER A 54 1.81 -0.97 2.16
N ILE A 55 1.55 -2.07 2.80
CA ILE A 55 2.59 -2.88 3.42
C ILE A 55 2.52 -4.31 2.89
N TRP A 56 3.61 -4.76 2.28
CA TRP A 56 3.79 -6.14 1.90
C TRP A 56 4.46 -6.87 3.05
N THR A 57 3.68 -7.64 3.79
CA THR A 57 4.16 -8.29 5.01
C THR A 57 4.50 -9.74 4.72
N VAL A 58 5.75 -10.13 4.99
CA VAL A 58 6.24 -11.50 4.80
C VAL A 58 6.61 -12.14 6.13
N ASN A 59 6.58 -13.48 6.18
CA ASN A 59 7.15 -14.21 7.30
C ASN A 59 8.70 -14.21 7.22
N LYS A 60 9.36 -14.58 8.30
CA LYS A 60 10.82 -14.58 8.42
C LYS A 60 11.52 -15.39 7.33
N GLU A 61 10.94 -16.50 6.92
CA GLU A 61 11.45 -17.39 5.87
C GLU A 61 11.21 -16.86 4.46
N ARG A 62 10.44 -15.76 4.32
CA ARG A 62 10.01 -15.16 3.04
C ARG A 62 9.35 -16.17 2.10
N THR A 63 8.48 -16.98 2.66
CA THR A 63 7.71 -18.01 1.95
C THR A 63 6.21 -17.73 1.93
N LYS A 64 5.76 -16.81 2.81
CA LYS A 64 4.36 -16.44 2.98
C LYS A 64 4.19 -14.92 3.04
N THR A 65 2.99 -14.47 2.69
CA THR A 65 2.54 -13.10 2.87
C THR A 65 1.23 -13.04 3.65
N LEU A 66 1.05 -11.96 4.42
CA LEU A 66 -0.18 -11.71 5.15
C LEU A 66 -1.13 -10.90 4.27
N MET A 67 -2.38 -11.33 4.16
CA MET A 67 -3.41 -10.65 3.40
C MET A 67 -4.70 -10.52 4.21
N VAL A 68 -5.51 -9.55 3.84
CA VAL A 68 -6.87 -9.32 4.37
C VAL A 68 -7.91 -9.57 3.29
N TYR A 69 -9.09 -10.06 3.67
CA TYR A 69 -10.23 -10.14 2.77
C TYR A 69 -11.02 -8.84 2.87
N HIS A 70 -10.82 -7.94 1.92
CA HIS A 70 -11.32 -6.57 1.99
C HIS A 70 -12.80 -6.48 1.59
N ASN A 71 -13.64 -5.83 2.40
CA ASN A 71 -15.09 -5.75 2.22
C ASN A 71 -15.51 -5.08 0.90
N ILE A 72 -14.81 -4.01 0.47
CA ILE A 72 -15.17 -3.26 -0.74
C ILE A 72 -14.74 -4.00 -2.00
N TYR A 73 -13.51 -4.54 -2.02
CA TYR A 73 -12.98 -5.24 -3.20
C TYR A 73 -13.50 -6.67 -3.34
N ASN A 74 -14.05 -7.22 -2.23
CA ASN A 74 -14.50 -8.63 -2.17
C ASN A 74 -13.41 -9.59 -2.66
N SER A 75 -12.19 -9.34 -2.23
CA SER A 75 -10.96 -10.00 -2.66
C SER A 75 -9.95 -10.06 -1.52
N TRP A 76 -9.06 -11.05 -1.56
CA TRP A 76 -7.84 -11.02 -0.76
C TRP A 76 -6.88 -9.99 -1.33
N SER A 77 -6.45 -9.08 -0.48
CA SER A 77 -5.56 -7.97 -0.85
C SER A 77 -4.49 -7.72 0.21
N TRP A 78 -3.48 -6.97 -0.18
CA TRP A 78 -2.49 -6.42 0.76
C TRP A 78 -3.14 -5.46 1.76
N ILE A 79 -2.39 -5.07 2.79
CA ILE A 79 -2.84 -4.14 3.81
C ILE A 79 -2.36 -2.73 3.44
N GLY A 80 -3.18 -1.71 3.72
CA GLY A 80 -2.79 -0.34 3.49
C GLY A 80 -3.91 0.67 3.71
N GLY A 81 -3.53 1.95 3.71
CA GLY A 81 -4.44 3.05 3.97
C GLY A 81 -4.04 4.34 3.29
N HIS A 82 -4.79 5.40 3.56
CA HIS A 82 -4.52 6.73 3.04
C HIS A 82 -3.45 7.44 3.88
N ALA A 83 -2.67 8.29 3.24
CA ALA A 83 -1.72 9.16 3.93
C ALA A 83 -2.42 10.14 4.88
N ASP A 84 -3.58 10.67 4.47
CA ASP A 84 -4.41 11.61 5.25
C ASP A 84 -3.62 12.79 5.86
N GLY A 85 -2.63 13.27 5.11
CA GLY A 85 -1.76 14.38 5.48
C GLY A 85 -0.47 13.96 6.21
N GLU A 86 -0.30 12.70 6.53
CA GLU A 86 0.94 12.17 7.12
C GLU A 86 1.99 11.92 6.02
N GLU A 87 3.21 12.35 6.29
CA GLU A 87 4.32 12.31 5.33
C GLU A 87 5.23 11.10 5.52
N ASN A 88 5.25 10.51 6.74
CA ASN A 88 5.96 9.26 7.02
C ASN A 88 5.10 8.05 6.66
N LEU A 89 5.04 7.74 5.37
CA LEU A 89 4.20 6.67 4.85
C LEU A 89 4.58 5.27 5.38
N GLY A 90 5.83 5.06 5.80
CA GLY A 90 6.25 3.80 6.43
C GLY A 90 5.62 3.59 7.81
N GLU A 91 5.51 4.65 8.63
CA GLU A 91 4.80 4.59 9.91
C GLU A 91 3.30 4.40 9.71
N VAL A 92 2.70 5.09 8.73
CA VAL A 92 1.29 4.88 8.36
C VAL A 92 1.07 3.41 7.98
N ALA A 93 1.91 2.84 7.13
CA ALA A 93 1.79 1.44 6.69
C ALA A 93 1.88 0.44 7.85
N LEU A 94 2.80 0.65 8.81
CA LEU A 94 2.90 -0.19 10.01
C LEU A 94 1.67 -0.05 10.92
N ARG A 95 1.12 1.14 11.05
CA ARG A 95 -0.09 1.38 11.83
C ARG A 95 -1.30 0.68 11.21
N GLU A 96 -1.48 0.79 9.90
CA GLU A 96 -2.55 0.08 9.17
C GLU A 96 -2.41 -1.44 9.33
N LEU A 97 -1.19 -1.97 9.23
CA LEU A 97 -0.95 -3.39 9.50
C LEU A 97 -1.44 -3.80 10.90
N GLN A 98 -1.08 -3.04 11.91
CA GLN A 98 -1.49 -3.33 13.28
C GLN A 98 -3.02 -3.21 13.46
N GLU A 99 -3.63 -2.17 12.90
CA GLU A 99 -5.07 -1.91 13.01
C GLU A 99 -5.90 -2.98 12.31
N GLU A 100 -5.52 -3.36 11.10
CA GLU A 100 -6.28 -4.30 10.28
C GLU A 100 -6.07 -5.76 10.65
N THR A 101 -4.92 -6.11 11.24
CA THR A 101 -4.53 -7.52 11.45
C THR A 101 -4.24 -7.89 12.91
N GLY A 102 -4.07 -6.89 13.78
CA GLY A 102 -3.67 -7.12 15.18
C GLY A 102 -2.20 -7.49 15.38
N VAL A 103 -1.39 -7.60 14.33
CA VAL A 103 0.05 -7.88 14.41
C VAL A 103 0.76 -6.71 15.10
N LYS A 104 1.55 -6.99 16.15
CA LYS A 104 2.16 -5.96 17.00
C LYS A 104 3.68 -5.83 16.85
N ASN A 105 4.33 -6.89 16.42
CA ASN A 105 5.80 -6.97 16.38
C ASN A 105 6.35 -6.96 14.94
N ALA A 106 5.57 -6.49 13.98
CA ALA A 106 6.05 -6.28 12.62
C ALA A 106 7.10 -5.17 12.60
N ARG A 107 8.07 -5.31 11.71
CA ARG A 107 9.09 -4.29 11.46
C ARG A 107 9.29 -4.10 9.97
N LEU A 108 9.55 -2.89 9.56
CA LEU A 108 10.03 -2.64 8.20
C LEU A 108 11.40 -3.32 8.01
N VAL A 109 11.57 -3.94 6.86
CA VAL A 109 12.88 -4.52 6.47
C VAL A 109 13.87 -3.40 6.15
N SER A 110 13.36 -2.29 5.62
CA SER A 110 14.10 -1.06 5.33
C SER A 110 13.14 0.12 5.38
N ASP A 111 13.65 1.31 5.69
CA ASP A 111 12.89 2.58 5.58
C ASP A 111 12.74 3.05 4.12
N GLU A 112 13.33 2.32 3.18
CA GLU A 112 13.23 2.65 1.75
C GLU A 112 11.95 2.10 1.14
N ILE A 113 11.49 2.79 0.09
CA ILE A 113 10.34 2.38 -0.69
C ILE A 113 10.62 1.03 -1.36
N PHE A 114 9.73 0.07 -1.15
CA PHE A 114 9.83 -1.26 -1.73
C PHE A 114 9.21 -1.34 -3.12
N SER A 115 8.08 -0.64 -3.34
CA SER A 115 7.37 -0.58 -4.63
C SER A 115 6.54 0.68 -4.72
N ILE A 116 6.27 1.14 -5.95
CA ILE A 116 5.35 2.26 -6.21
C ILE A 116 4.37 1.87 -7.32
N GLU A 117 3.14 2.32 -7.20
CA GLU A 117 2.06 2.08 -8.15
C GLU A 117 1.13 3.28 -8.27
N THR A 118 0.66 3.55 -9.47
CA THR A 118 -0.53 4.39 -9.69
C THR A 118 -1.74 3.49 -9.88
N LEU A 119 -2.65 3.51 -8.90
CA LEU A 119 -3.83 2.66 -8.87
C LEU A 119 -5.09 3.46 -9.21
N THR A 120 -5.99 2.89 -9.99
CA THR A 120 -7.29 3.49 -10.31
C THR A 120 -8.32 3.14 -9.24
N VAL A 121 -9.11 4.13 -8.85
CA VAL A 121 -10.26 3.94 -7.97
C VAL A 121 -11.52 4.32 -8.73
N ASP A 122 -12.42 3.36 -8.91
CA ASP A 122 -13.70 3.61 -9.53
C ASP A 122 -14.61 4.49 -8.67
N GLY A 123 -15.50 5.24 -9.32
CA GLY A 123 -16.49 6.04 -8.62
C GLY A 123 -17.39 5.15 -7.75
N HIS A 124 -17.58 5.52 -6.49
CA HIS A 124 -18.31 4.71 -5.52
C HIS A 124 -19.08 5.54 -4.52
N ILE A 125 -19.96 4.89 -3.75
CA ILE A 125 -20.66 5.54 -2.63
C ILE A 125 -19.92 5.25 -1.33
N LYS A 126 -19.51 6.31 -0.62
CA LYS A 126 -18.91 6.23 0.71
C LYS A 126 -19.71 7.07 1.70
N LYS A 127 -20.18 6.46 2.78
CA LYS A 127 -21.01 7.14 3.81
C LYS A 127 -22.18 7.94 3.24
N GLY A 128 -22.81 7.42 2.17
CA GLY A 128 -23.99 8.05 1.52
C GLY A 128 -23.67 9.17 0.52
N ALA A 129 -22.41 9.52 0.29
CA ALA A 129 -21.98 10.49 -0.70
C ALA A 129 -21.26 9.81 -1.88
N TYR A 130 -21.44 10.34 -3.09
CA TYR A 130 -20.70 9.86 -4.26
C TYR A 130 -19.28 10.40 -4.27
N VAL A 131 -18.32 9.48 -4.38
CA VAL A 131 -16.90 9.78 -4.58
C VAL A 131 -16.55 9.54 -6.05
N PRO A 132 -16.05 10.54 -6.79
CA PRO A 132 -15.64 10.39 -8.18
C PRO A 132 -14.48 9.39 -8.36
N CYS A 133 -14.30 8.90 -9.59
CA CYS A 133 -13.10 8.17 -9.97
C CYS A 133 -11.87 9.04 -9.71
N HIS A 134 -10.83 8.45 -9.15
CA HIS A 134 -9.57 9.15 -8.84
C HIS A 134 -8.40 8.16 -8.85
N LEU A 135 -7.19 8.67 -8.65
CA LEU A 135 -5.98 7.86 -8.56
C LEU A 135 -5.47 7.79 -7.12
N HIS A 136 -4.99 6.60 -6.74
CA HIS A 136 -4.13 6.44 -5.58
C HIS A 136 -2.68 6.35 -6.04
N PHE A 137 -1.85 7.26 -5.57
CA PHE A 137 -0.40 7.15 -5.67
C PHE A 137 0.09 6.34 -4.49
N ASN A 138 0.31 5.06 -4.74
CA ASN A 138 0.62 4.11 -3.68
C ASN A 138 2.12 3.91 -3.52
N VAL A 139 2.57 3.96 -2.27
CA VAL A 139 3.93 3.65 -1.86
C VAL A 139 3.90 2.41 -0.98
N THR A 140 4.59 1.35 -1.41
CA THR A 140 4.62 0.08 -0.68
C THR A 140 5.90 -0.07 0.11
N TYR A 141 5.78 -0.51 1.37
CA TYR A 141 6.90 -0.91 2.21
C TYR A 141 6.92 -2.42 2.42
N LEU A 142 8.12 -2.98 2.60
CA LEU A 142 8.29 -4.39 2.97
C LEU A 142 8.42 -4.52 4.48
N ALA A 143 7.58 -5.34 5.08
CA ALA A 143 7.68 -5.68 6.49
C ALA A 143 7.87 -7.18 6.72
N GLU A 144 8.47 -7.52 7.85
CA GLU A 144 8.59 -8.87 8.36
C GLU A 144 7.79 -8.98 9.67
N ALA A 145 7.01 -10.06 9.80
CA ALA A 145 6.23 -10.35 11.00
C ALA A 145 6.30 -11.85 11.34
N ASP A 146 6.02 -12.17 12.61
CA ASP A 146 5.94 -13.56 13.07
C ASP A 146 4.56 -14.15 12.71
N GLU A 147 4.53 -15.19 11.88
CA GLU A 147 3.30 -15.86 11.50
C GLU A 147 2.57 -16.56 12.67
N ALA A 148 3.23 -16.72 13.82
CA ALA A 148 2.63 -17.28 15.03
C ALA A 148 1.87 -16.23 15.86
N GLU A 149 1.95 -14.93 15.53
CA GLU A 149 1.15 -13.92 16.22
C GLU A 149 -0.35 -14.15 16.00
N THR A 150 -1.13 -13.83 17.04
CA THR A 150 -2.60 -13.90 16.96
C THR A 150 -3.13 -12.82 16.05
N LEU A 151 -3.81 -13.22 14.98
CA LEU A 151 -4.46 -12.31 14.04
C LEU A 151 -5.83 -11.86 14.58
N ILE A 152 -6.17 -10.59 14.37
CA ILE A 152 -7.44 -9.97 14.73
C ILE A 152 -8.01 -9.31 13.48
N VAL A 153 -9.26 -9.59 13.16
CA VAL A 153 -9.95 -9.00 12.01
C VAL A 153 -10.55 -7.65 12.41
N LYS A 154 -10.32 -6.62 11.61
CA LYS A 154 -11.01 -5.33 11.72
C LYS A 154 -12.32 -5.41 10.93
N GLU A 155 -13.41 -5.83 11.59
CA GLU A 155 -14.67 -6.22 10.94
C GLU A 155 -15.37 -5.12 10.12
N ASP A 156 -15.09 -3.85 10.41
CA ASP A 156 -15.63 -2.71 9.65
C ASP A 156 -14.96 -2.53 8.28
N GLU A 157 -13.78 -3.09 8.07
CA GLU A 157 -13.02 -3.01 6.82
C GLU A 157 -12.82 -4.38 6.15
N ASN A 158 -12.62 -5.43 6.95
CA ASN A 158 -12.21 -6.75 6.49
C ASN A 158 -13.10 -7.87 7.04
N GLN A 159 -13.23 -8.97 6.29
CA GLN A 159 -13.93 -10.18 6.73
C GLN A 159 -13.00 -11.22 7.28
N ALA A 160 -11.73 -11.22 6.88
CA ALA A 160 -10.75 -12.21 7.29
C ALA A 160 -9.33 -11.67 7.15
N VAL A 161 -8.42 -12.27 7.92
CA VAL A 161 -6.96 -12.05 7.86
C VAL A 161 -6.29 -13.42 7.82
N LYS A 162 -5.33 -13.63 6.92
CA LYS A 162 -4.67 -14.94 6.79
C LYS A 162 -3.29 -14.83 6.17
N TRP A 163 -2.38 -15.71 6.63
CA TRP A 163 -1.13 -15.99 5.95
C TRP A 163 -1.35 -16.95 4.77
N PHE A 164 -0.78 -16.62 3.63
CA PHE A 164 -0.78 -17.42 2.41
C PHE A 164 0.66 -17.72 1.99
N THR A 165 0.92 -18.88 1.43
CA THR A 165 2.11 -19.03 0.59
C THR A 165 2.00 -18.09 -0.61
N PHE A 166 3.10 -17.76 -1.25
CA PHE A 166 3.08 -16.84 -2.38
C PHE A 166 2.19 -17.32 -3.53
N ASP A 167 2.18 -18.61 -3.81
CA ASP A 167 1.33 -19.18 -4.86
C ASP A 167 -0.15 -19.10 -4.47
N GLU A 168 -0.49 -19.48 -3.23
CA GLU A 168 -1.86 -19.35 -2.70
C GLU A 168 -2.35 -17.90 -2.70
N ALA A 169 -1.48 -16.92 -2.41
CA ALA A 169 -1.83 -15.49 -2.43
C ALA A 169 -2.26 -15.02 -3.84
N LEU A 170 -1.55 -15.48 -4.87
CA LEU A 170 -1.90 -15.18 -6.27
C LEU A 170 -3.23 -15.81 -6.68
N GLU A 171 -3.52 -17.02 -6.19
CA GLU A 171 -4.77 -17.74 -6.48
C GLU A 171 -5.98 -17.19 -5.69
N ALA A 172 -5.75 -16.66 -4.49
CA ALA A 172 -6.79 -16.16 -3.61
C ALA A 172 -7.32 -14.79 -4.03
N SER A 173 -6.49 -13.95 -4.63
CA SER A 173 -6.92 -12.63 -5.10
C SER A 173 -7.78 -12.76 -6.37
N THR A 174 -8.93 -12.08 -6.35
CA THR A 174 -9.87 -12.03 -7.50
C THR A 174 -9.67 -10.80 -8.39
N GLU A 175 -8.57 -10.08 -8.20
CA GLU A 175 -8.21 -8.86 -8.93
C GLU A 175 -7.07 -9.15 -9.92
N PRO A 176 -7.36 -9.53 -11.19
CA PRO A 176 -6.35 -10.02 -12.13
C PRO A 176 -5.24 -8.98 -12.41
N TRP A 177 -5.59 -7.70 -12.42
CA TRP A 177 -4.63 -6.64 -12.65
C TRP A 177 -3.63 -6.55 -11.48
N MET A 178 -4.13 -6.59 -10.24
CA MET A 178 -3.29 -6.57 -9.03
C MET A 178 -2.37 -7.79 -8.97
N VAL A 179 -2.90 -8.97 -9.30
CA VAL A 179 -2.11 -10.21 -9.37
C VAL A 179 -0.96 -10.07 -10.37
N GLU A 180 -1.27 -9.62 -11.60
CA GLU A 180 -0.28 -9.57 -12.68
C GLU A 180 0.76 -8.46 -12.50
N HIS A 181 0.32 -7.26 -12.11
CA HIS A 181 1.16 -6.06 -12.14
C HIS A 181 1.74 -5.69 -10.77
N VAL A 182 1.15 -6.18 -9.67
CA VAL A 182 1.57 -5.84 -8.32
C VAL A 182 2.09 -7.08 -7.57
N TYR A 183 1.24 -8.06 -7.27
CA TYR A 183 1.62 -9.15 -6.35
C TYR A 183 2.76 -10.02 -6.88
N LYS A 184 2.76 -10.38 -8.16
CA LYS A 184 3.88 -11.12 -8.78
C LYS A 184 5.20 -10.37 -8.65
N LYS A 185 5.17 -9.05 -8.85
CA LYS A 185 6.34 -8.18 -8.70
C LYS A 185 6.82 -8.15 -7.25
N LEU A 186 5.93 -7.93 -6.28
CA LEU A 186 6.26 -7.91 -4.86
C LEU A 186 6.86 -9.24 -4.40
N ILE A 187 6.28 -10.37 -4.81
CA ILE A 187 6.80 -11.70 -4.53
C ILE A 187 8.21 -11.89 -5.12
N ALA A 188 8.43 -11.46 -6.35
CA ALA A 188 9.75 -11.56 -6.99
C ALA A 188 10.81 -10.73 -6.24
N LYS A 189 10.44 -9.54 -5.76
CA LYS A 189 11.32 -8.65 -4.97
C LYS A 189 11.53 -9.11 -3.52
N SER A 190 10.66 -9.96 -2.98
CA SER A 190 10.73 -10.45 -1.59
C SER A 190 11.73 -11.60 -1.40
N LYS A 191 12.12 -12.27 -2.47
CA LYS A 191 13.07 -13.41 -2.47
C LYS A 191 14.50 -12.90 -2.42
#